data_90c32e60151174d809912e27cf9480f9
#
_entry.id   90c32e60151174d809912e27cf9480f9
#
_cell.length_a   1.000
_cell.length_b   1.000
_cell.length_c   1.000
_cell.angle_alpha   90.00
_cell.angle_beta   90.00
_cell.angle_gamma   90.00
#
_symmetry.space_group_name_H-M   'P 1'
#
loop_
_entity.id
_entity.type
_entity.pdbx_description
1 polymer ?
#
loop_
_entity_poly.entity_id
_entity_poly.type
_entity_poly.pdbx_seq_one_letter_code
_entity_poly.pdbx_strand_id
1 'polypeptide(L)'
;MGNLLEVNNLSISFTQYVQGLNRHDSKVISDLTIDINESEIVAVLGSSGSGKSLLAHSILGILPYNANVTGELKYNGQVLNQELKEKLRGKEICLIPQSVNYLDPLMKVSEQAIGECKDEAEHKEKKIRQREIFSKYGLDESVDDLYPFELSGGMARKVLLSTALIGDPDLLIADEPTPGLDAKSVEETIQDIRNLKEHGKGVLLITHEIDVALKTADRIAIFYSGYVIEINDVENFKDADNVLHPYTKALINALPRNGFKLTEGVQPLGEVTGCPYYENCPICLDKCENNIPELEEHDGVMIRCFNFKGANDGA
;
A
#
# COMPACT_ATOMS: atom_id res chain seq x y z
N MET A 1 -17.00 -13.17 9.25
CA MET A 1 -15.69 -13.31 8.65
C MET A 1 -14.75 -12.49 9.52
N GLY A 2 -13.59 -13.00 9.90
CA GLY A 2 -12.63 -12.24 10.74
C GLY A 2 -11.71 -11.40 9.87
N ASN A 3 -11.19 -10.30 10.42
CA ASN A 3 -10.19 -9.50 9.72
C ASN A 3 -8.89 -10.31 9.58
N LEU A 4 -8.36 -10.40 8.36
CA LEU A 4 -7.07 -11.03 8.08
C LEU A 4 -5.92 -10.16 8.63
N LEU A 5 -5.99 -8.83 8.37
CA LEU A 5 -5.05 -7.85 8.89
C LEU A 5 -5.83 -6.70 9.55
N GLU A 6 -5.38 -6.29 10.73
CA GLU A 6 -5.85 -5.08 11.42
C GLU A 6 -4.66 -4.18 11.74
N VAL A 7 -4.77 -2.94 11.38
CA VAL A 7 -3.83 -1.86 11.73
C VAL A 7 -4.60 -0.82 12.53
N ASN A 8 -4.27 -0.67 13.80
CA ASN A 8 -5.00 0.20 14.72
C ASN A 8 -4.09 1.33 15.22
N ASN A 9 -4.44 2.56 14.89
CA ASN A 9 -3.79 3.79 15.35
C ASN A 9 -2.26 3.79 15.13
N LEU A 10 -1.81 3.21 14.01
CA LEU A 10 -0.39 3.13 13.67
C LEU A 10 0.19 4.52 13.47
N SER A 11 1.24 4.84 14.24
CA SER A 11 2.05 6.03 14.00
C SER A 11 3.52 5.64 13.87
N ILE A 12 4.20 6.26 12.91
CA ILE A 12 5.61 6.00 12.63
C ILE A 12 6.35 7.34 12.57
N SER A 13 7.38 7.49 13.39
CA SER A 13 8.30 8.62 13.38
C SER A 13 9.75 8.16 13.31
N PHE A 14 10.62 9.06 12.86
CA PHE A 14 12.05 8.80 12.78
C PHE A 14 12.80 9.81 13.62
N THR A 15 13.65 9.31 14.52
CA THR A 15 14.56 10.16 15.26
C THR A 15 15.72 10.59 14.37
N GLN A 16 15.85 11.89 14.14
CA GLN A 16 16.93 12.51 13.38
C GLN A 16 17.73 13.47 14.26
N TYR A 17 19.04 13.58 13.99
CA TYR A 17 19.89 14.57 14.64
C TYR A 17 20.02 15.79 13.72
N VAL A 18 19.54 16.94 14.20
CA VAL A 18 19.64 18.22 13.49
C VAL A 18 20.61 19.12 14.22
N GLN A 19 21.56 19.71 13.51
CA GLN A 19 22.58 20.63 14.06
C GLN A 19 23.15 20.23 15.43
N GLY A 20 24.14 19.34 15.43
CA GLY A 20 24.79 18.82 16.63
C GLY A 20 24.04 17.63 17.24
N LEU A 21 23.78 17.67 18.55
CA LEU A 21 23.14 16.56 19.30
C LEU A 21 21.63 16.77 19.51
N ASN A 22 21.04 17.79 18.90
CA ASN A 22 19.60 18.02 19.03
C ASN A 22 18.82 16.95 18.27
N ARG A 23 17.96 16.23 19.01
CA ARG A 23 17.05 15.23 18.45
C ARG A 23 15.79 15.91 17.96
N HIS A 24 15.36 15.51 16.77
CA HIS A 24 14.07 15.87 16.20
C HIS A 24 13.38 14.58 15.73
N ASP A 25 12.15 14.36 16.18
CA ASP A 25 11.34 13.23 15.73
C ASP A 25 10.44 13.70 14.60
N SER A 26 10.70 13.22 13.39
CA SER A 26 9.89 13.50 12.21
C SER A 26 8.79 12.45 12.08
N LYS A 27 7.54 12.84 12.27
CA LYS A 27 6.37 11.96 12.14
C LYS A 27 5.98 11.83 10.67
N VAL A 28 5.86 10.60 10.17
CA VAL A 28 5.57 10.30 8.76
C VAL A 28 4.20 9.65 8.59
N ILE A 29 3.82 8.76 9.50
CA ILE A 29 2.48 8.19 9.58
C ILE A 29 1.90 8.58 10.94
N SER A 30 0.64 8.99 10.94
CA SER A 30 -0.07 9.46 12.12
C SER A 30 -1.44 8.82 12.21
N ASP A 31 -1.66 8.06 13.28
CA ASP A 31 -2.97 7.51 13.63
C ASP A 31 -3.66 6.80 12.45
N LEU A 32 -2.91 5.94 11.76
CA LEU A 32 -3.42 5.18 10.62
C LEU A 32 -4.19 3.97 11.12
N THR A 33 -5.45 3.88 10.74
CA THR A 33 -6.32 2.73 11.01
C THR A 33 -6.88 2.20 9.70
N ILE A 34 -6.68 0.91 9.44
CA ILE A 34 -7.15 0.19 8.25
C ILE A 34 -7.25 -1.30 8.57
N ASP A 35 -8.22 -1.96 7.98
CA ASP A 35 -8.39 -3.40 8.08
C ASP A 35 -8.48 -4.04 6.68
N ILE A 36 -8.15 -5.32 6.60
CA ILE A 36 -8.26 -6.12 5.37
C ILE A 36 -8.87 -7.45 5.75
N ASN A 37 -9.92 -7.84 5.04
CA ASN A 37 -10.56 -9.14 5.20
C ASN A 37 -9.96 -10.20 4.25
N GLU A 38 -10.26 -11.46 4.50
CA GLU A 38 -10.06 -12.50 3.51
C GLU A 38 -10.86 -12.18 2.24
N SER A 39 -10.33 -12.51 1.08
CA SER A 39 -10.98 -12.23 -0.22
C SER A 39 -11.26 -10.74 -0.45
N GLU A 40 -10.41 -9.87 0.06
CA GLU A 40 -10.56 -8.42 -0.09
C GLU A 40 -9.26 -7.77 -0.61
N ILE A 41 -9.42 -6.78 -1.48
CA ILE A 41 -8.33 -5.91 -1.95
C ILE A 41 -8.60 -4.51 -1.42
N VAL A 42 -7.74 -4.02 -0.51
CA VAL A 42 -7.79 -2.66 0.00
C VAL A 42 -6.63 -1.86 -0.59
N ALA A 43 -6.93 -0.78 -1.30
CA ALA A 43 -5.91 0.10 -1.85
C ALA A 43 -5.63 1.28 -0.93
N VAL A 44 -4.36 1.55 -0.64
CA VAL A 44 -3.89 2.79 -0.01
C VAL A 44 -3.38 3.72 -1.10
N LEU A 45 -4.17 4.76 -1.39
CA LEU A 45 -3.91 5.72 -2.46
C LEU A 45 -3.39 7.05 -1.89
N GLY A 46 -2.29 7.56 -2.39
CA GLY A 46 -1.72 8.84 -1.97
C GLY A 46 -0.51 9.24 -2.82
N SER A 47 -0.04 10.48 -2.65
CA SER A 47 1.10 11.01 -3.41
C SER A 47 2.38 10.20 -3.18
N SER A 48 3.29 10.21 -4.18
CA SER A 48 4.61 9.60 -4.02
C SER A 48 5.40 10.28 -2.89
N GLY A 49 6.16 9.50 -2.12
CA GLY A 49 6.92 10.02 -0.98
C GLY A 49 6.11 10.34 0.28
N SER A 50 4.81 10.11 0.31
CA SER A 50 3.95 10.37 1.48
C SER A 50 4.14 9.39 2.66
N GLY A 51 4.98 8.35 2.51
CA GLY A 51 5.25 7.39 3.58
C GLY A 51 4.48 6.08 3.50
N LYS A 52 3.67 5.84 2.47
CA LYS A 52 2.83 4.62 2.33
C LYS A 52 3.61 3.30 2.44
N SER A 53 4.82 3.23 1.84
CA SER A 53 5.68 2.04 1.93
C SER A 53 6.09 1.70 3.37
N LEU A 54 6.10 2.68 4.29
CA LEU A 54 6.39 2.42 5.70
C LEU A 54 5.29 1.59 6.37
N LEU A 55 4.04 1.67 5.90
CA LEU A 55 2.97 0.77 6.33
C LEU A 55 3.35 -0.69 6.00
N ALA A 56 3.73 -0.97 4.75
CA ALA A 56 4.21 -2.29 4.34
C ALA A 56 5.41 -2.77 5.18
N HIS A 57 6.40 -1.90 5.37
CA HIS A 57 7.58 -2.21 6.16
C HIS A 57 7.26 -2.46 7.64
N SER A 58 6.26 -1.76 8.20
CA SER A 58 5.85 -1.97 9.59
C SER A 58 5.17 -3.32 9.79
N ILE A 59 4.31 -3.74 8.85
CA ILE A 59 3.65 -5.05 8.86
C ILE A 59 4.69 -6.17 8.79
N LEU A 60 5.69 -6.02 7.92
CA LEU A 60 6.75 -7.00 7.71
C LEU A 60 7.88 -6.96 8.76
N GLY A 61 7.91 -5.95 9.64
CA GLY A 61 8.98 -5.81 10.66
C GLY A 61 10.36 -5.48 10.07
N ILE A 62 10.40 -4.70 8.98
CA ILE A 62 11.64 -4.31 8.27
C ILE A 62 11.88 -2.80 8.27
N LEU A 63 11.27 -2.08 9.21
CA LEU A 63 11.56 -0.66 9.39
C LEU A 63 13.01 -0.42 9.82
N PRO A 64 13.62 0.72 9.47
CA PRO A 64 14.95 1.10 9.95
C PRO A 64 15.01 1.18 11.48
N TYR A 65 16.18 0.96 12.06
CA TYR A 65 16.42 0.90 13.51
C TYR A 65 16.07 2.21 14.26
N ASN A 66 16.06 3.35 13.57
CA ASN A 66 15.73 4.66 14.12
C ASN A 66 14.24 5.02 14.00
N ALA A 67 13.40 4.05 13.57
CA ALA A 67 11.96 4.21 13.52
C ALA A 67 11.35 3.99 14.91
N ASN A 68 10.49 4.90 15.34
CA ASN A 68 9.63 4.74 16.50
C ASN A 68 8.22 4.42 16.00
N VAL A 69 7.67 3.30 16.48
CA VAL A 69 6.36 2.79 16.05
C VAL A 69 5.43 2.70 17.26
N THR A 70 4.23 3.25 17.14
CA THR A 70 3.14 3.11 18.12
C THR A 70 1.88 2.64 17.42
N GLY A 71 0.90 2.15 18.19
CA GLY A 71 -0.29 1.50 17.66
C GLY A 71 -0.19 -0.02 17.72
N GLU A 72 -1.18 -0.71 17.16
CA GLU A 72 -1.26 -2.17 17.19
C GLU A 72 -1.50 -2.74 15.78
N LEU A 73 -0.77 -3.80 15.46
CA LEU A 73 -0.94 -4.58 14.24
C LEU A 73 -1.37 -5.99 14.63
N LYS A 74 -2.41 -6.52 13.99
CA LYS A 74 -2.86 -7.91 14.17
C LYS A 74 -2.97 -8.62 12.85
N TYR A 75 -2.63 -9.90 12.84
CA TYR A 75 -2.82 -10.82 11.74
C TYR A 75 -3.60 -12.03 12.24
N ASN A 76 -4.73 -12.35 11.62
CA ASN A 76 -5.66 -13.40 12.08
C ASN A 76 -5.98 -13.24 13.59
N GLY A 77 -6.22 -12.00 14.06
CA GLY A 77 -6.51 -11.68 15.46
C GLY A 77 -5.31 -11.76 16.42
N GLN A 78 -4.12 -12.15 15.96
CA GLN A 78 -2.90 -12.24 16.77
C GLN A 78 -2.05 -10.97 16.61
N VAL A 79 -1.57 -10.41 17.72
CA VAL A 79 -0.68 -9.23 17.69
C VAL A 79 0.64 -9.57 17.00
N LEU A 80 0.97 -8.80 15.96
CA LEU A 80 2.19 -8.92 15.18
C LEU A 80 3.40 -8.35 15.96
N ASN A 81 3.97 -9.16 16.85
CA ASN A 81 5.27 -8.86 17.44
C ASN A 81 6.39 -9.16 16.43
N GLN A 82 7.65 -8.77 16.74
CA GLN A 82 8.77 -8.93 15.82
C GLN A 82 9.04 -10.40 15.43
N GLU A 83 8.95 -11.32 16.38
CA GLU A 83 9.15 -12.77 16.15
C GLU A 83 8.11 -13.32 15.18
N LEU A 84 6.83 -12.96 15.36
CA LEU A 84 5.73 -13.41 14.48
C LEU A 84 5.89 -12.81 13.06
N LYS A 85 6.26 -11.53 12.94
CA LYS A 85 6.55 -10.90 11.66
C LYS A 85 7.65 -11.63 10.88
N GLU A 86 8.75 -12.00 11.55
CA GLU A 86 9.84 -12.74 10.94
C GLU A 86 9.43 -14.16 10.50
N LYS A 87 8.56 -14.81 11.26
CA LYS A 87 8.03 -16.14 10.92
C LYS A 87 7.11 -16.11 9.72
N LEU A 88 6.26 -15.08 9.59
CA LEU A 88 5.23 -14.98 8.56
C LEU A 88 5.75 -14.38 7.25
N ARG A 89 6.76 -13.52 7.33
CA ARG A 89 7.34 -12.82 6.19
C ARG A 89 7.90 -13.78 5.15
N GLY A 90 7.52 -13.59 3.88
CA GLY A 90 7.91 -14.43 2.75
C GLY A 90 7.20 -15.79 2.70
N LYS A 91 6.22 -16.03 3.58
CA LYS A 91 5.39 -17.24 3.63
C LYS A 91 3.91 -16.87 3.56
N GLU A 92 3.31 -16.56 4.71
CA GLU A 92 1.90 -16.17 4.79
C GLU A 92 1.69 -14.69 4.40
N ILE A 93 2.70 -13.84 4.62
CA ILE A 93 2.71 -12.42 4.23
C ILE A 93 3.85 -12.17 3.26
N CYS A 94 3.53 -11.90 2.00
CA CYS A 94 4.51 -11.61 0.95
C CYS A 94 4.44 -10.16 0.49
N LEU A 95 5.59 -9.64 0.02
CA LEU A 95 5.74 -8.28 -0.50
C LEU A 95 6.13 -8.31 -1.96
N ILE A 96 5.43 -7.53 -2.78
CA ILE A 96 5.94 -7.04 -4.05
C ILE A 96 6.50 -5.64 -3.78
N PRO A 97 7.82 -5.45 -3.73
CA PRO A 97 8.41 -4.17 -3.37
C PRO A 97 8.43 -3.20 -4.55
N GLN A 98 8.48 -1.91 -4.25
CA GLN A 98 8.55 -0.83 -5.24
C GLN A 98 9.82 -0.91 -6.11
N SER A 99 10.97 -1.28 -5.52
CA SER A 99 12.26 -1.24 -6.20
C SER A 99 12.75 -2.63 -6.58
N VAL A 100 13.30 -2.77 -7.79
CA VAL A 100 14.01 -3.99 -8.24
C VAL A 100 15.31 -4.25 -7.47
N ASN A 101 15.81 -3.26 -6.72
CA ASN A 101 16.99 -3.40 -5.87
C ASN A 101 16.79 -4.35 -4.68
N TYR A 102 15.59 -4.86 -4.47
CA TYR A 102 15.32 -5.92 -3.50
C TYR A 102 15.79 -7.30 -3.98
N LEU A 103 16.09 -7.45 -5.28
CA LEU A 103 16.74 -8.66 -5.79
C LEU A 103 18.23 -8.65 -5.37
N ASP A 104 18.71 -9.77 -4.84
CA ASP A 104 20.13 -9.95 -4.51
C ASP A 104 20.95 -10.02 -5.80
N PRO A 105 21.88 -9.08 -6.05
CA PRO A 105 22.67 -9.06 -7.28
C PRO A 105 23.63 -10.24 -7.42
N LEU A 106 23.91 -10.98 -6.34
CA LEU A 106 24.84 -12.10 -6.31
C LEU A 106 24.17 -13.48 -6.40
N MET A 107 22.84 -13.53 -6.47
CA MET A 107 22.06 -14.76 -6.54
C MET A 107 21.31 -14.85 -7.86
N LYS A 108 21.23 -16.03 -8.46
CA LYS A 108 20.43 -16.26 -9.67
C LYS A 108 18.95 -16.03 -9.41
N VAL A 109 18.24 -15.50 -10.40
CA VAL A 109 16.85 -15.08 -10.21
C VAL A 109 15.90 -16.25 -9.92
N SER A 110 16.14 -17.44 -10.48
CA SER A 110 15.35 -18.62 -10.15
C SER A 110 15.53 -19.06 -8.70
N GLU A 111 16.77 -19.02 -8.18
CA GLU A 111 17.08 -19.37 -6.79
C GLU A 111 16.42 -18.40 -5.82
N GLN A 112 16.44 -17.09 -6.13
CA GLN A 112 15.77 -16.08 -5.32
C GLN A 112 14.24 -16.29 -5.33
N ALA A 113 13.67 -16.61 -6.49
CA ALA A 113 12.25 -16.81 -6.64
C ALA A 113 11.75 -18.07 -5.89
N ILE A 114 12.52 -19.15 -5.90
CA ILE A 114 12.22 -20.37 -5.15
C ILE A 114 12.37 -20.13 -3.64
N GLY A 115 13.39 -19.37 -3.23
CA GLY A 115 13.68 -19.04 -1.82
C GLY A 115 14.10 -20.26 -1.00
N GLU A 116 14.06 -20.11 0.32
CA GLU A 116 14.39 -21.19 1.26
C GLU A 116 13.37 -22.32 1.18
N CYS A 117 13.88 -23.56 1.21
CA CYS A 117 13.06 -24.78 1.22
C CYS A 117 13.48 -25.65 2.40
N LYS A 118 12.51 -26.34 3.02
CA LYS A 118 12.74 -27.24 4.15
C LYS A 118 13.43 -28.55 3.72
N ASP A 119 13.10 -29.00 2.51
CA ASP A 119 13.56 -30.26 1.94
C ASP A 119 13.54 -30.24 0.39
N GLU A 120 14.05 -31.31 -0.21
CA GLU A 120 14.08 -31.48 -1.68
C GLU A 120 12.68 -31.57 -2.32
N ALA A 121 11.68 -32.05 -1.60
CA ALA A 121 10.32 -32.16 -2.12
C ALA A 121 9.70 -30.77 -2.29
N GLU A 122 9.79 -29.91 -1.27
CA GLU A 122 9.37 -28.51 -1.33
C GLU A 122 10.12 -27.74 -2.42
N HIS A 123 11.44 -27.95 -2.53
CA HIS A 123 12.23 -27.32 -3.59
C HIS A 123 11.74 -27.69 -4.99
N LYS A 124 11.45 -28.98 -5.22
CA LYS A 124 10.95 -29.47 -6.50
C LYS A 124 9.58 -28.88 -6.85
N GLU A 125 8.69 -28.80 -5.87
CA GLU A 125 7.35 -28.21 -6.03
C GLU A 125 7.46 -26.71 -6.37
N LYS A 126 8.22 -25.94 -5.60
CA LYS A 126 8.45 -24.50 -5.84
C LYS A 126 9.12 -24.25 -7.18
N LYS A 127 10.03 -25.13 -7.62
CA LYS A 127 10.67 -25.02 -8.93
C LYS A 127 9.68 -25.19 -10.08
N ILE A 128 8.76 -26.13 -9.98
CA ILE A 128 7.69 -26.32 -10.97
C ILE A 128 6.83 -25.05 -11.01
N ARG A 129 6.38 -24.58 -9.87
CA ARG A 129 5.55 -23.37 -9.75
C ARG A 129 6.28 -22.11 -10.24
N GLN A 130 7.58 -21.98 -9.93
CA GLN A 130 8.40 -20.89 -10.45
C GLN A 130 8.39 -20.86 -11.98
N ARG A 131 8.56 -22.03 -12.64
CA ARG A 131 8.54 -22.10 -14.10
C ARG A 131 7.17 -21.76 -14.69
N GLU A 132 6.07 -22.19 -14.07
CA GLU A 132 4.72 -21.86 -14.48
C GLU A 132 4.49 -20.34 -14.42
N ILE A 133 4.85 -19.69 -13.30
CA ILE A 133 4.67 -18.26 -13.12
C ILE A 133 5.61 -17.46 -14.04
N PHE A 134 6.89 -17.85 -14.15
CA PHE A 134 7.83 -17.20 -15.08
C PHE A 134 7.35 -17.27 -16.51
N SER A 135 6.89 -18.46 -16.97
CA SER A 135 6.35 -18.64 -18.31
C SER A 135 5.12 -17.77 -18.55
N LYS A 136 4.22 -17.65 -17.57
CA LYS A 136 3.04 -16.77 -17.60
C LYS A 136 3.44 -15.30 -17.87
N TYR A 137 4.51 -14.83 -17.24
CA TYR A 137 5.04 -13.47 -17.42
C TYR A 137 5.99 -13.33 -18.62
N GLY A 138 6.10 -14.36 -19.46
CA GLY A 138 6.97 -14.35 -20.64
C GLY A 138 8.46 -14.35 -20.32
N LEU A 139 8.83 -14.89 -19.16
CA LEU A 139 10.22 -15.17 -18.79
C LEU A 139 10.53 -16.61 -19.18
N ASP A 140 11.35 -16.79 -20.21
CA ASP A 140 11.74 -18.12 -20.70
C ASP A 140 12.78 -18.81 -19.79
N GLU A 141 13.13 -20.07 -20.09
CA GLU A 141 14.04 -20.86 -19.24
C GLU A 141 15.46 -20.26 -19.17
N SER A 142 15.88 -19.47 -20.15
CA SER A 142 17.20 -18.83 -20.13
C SER A 142 17.33 -17.79 -19.04
N VAL A 143 16.20 -17.25 -18.56
CA VAL A 143 16.16 -16.27 -17.46
C VAL A 143 16.52 -16.90 -16.11
N ASP A 144 16.29 -18.19 -15.93
CA ASP A 144 16.50 -18.87 -14.65
C ASP A 144 17.93 -18.75 -14.13
N ASP A 145 18.88 -18.78 -15.04
CA ASP A 145 20.32 -18.76 -14.73
C ASP A 145 20.93 -17.35 -14.72
N LEU A 146 20.16 -16.31 -15.05
CA LEU A 146 20.60 -14.93 -15.05
C LEU A 146 20.68 -14.34 -13.64
N TYR A 147 21.53 -13.34 -13.48
CA TYR A 147 21.59 -12.49 -12.30
C TYR A 147 20.74 -11.22 -12.53
N PRO A 148 20.30 -10.53 -11.46
CA PRO A 148 19.47 -9.32 -11.60
C PRO A 148 20.04 -8.24 -12.51
N PHE A 149 21.35 -8.04 -12.52
CA PHE A 149 22.02 -7.04 -13.35
C PHE A 149 22.05 -7.40 -14.86
N GLU A 150 21.75 -8.65 -15.23
CA GLU A 150 21.63 -9.10 -16.64
C GLU A 150 20.21 -8.92 -17.18
N LEU A 151 19.23 -8.58 -16.30
CA LEU A 151 17.85 -8.39 -16.67
C LEU A 151 17.58 -6.96 -17.18
N SER A 152 16.66 -6.81 -18.11
CA SER A 152 16.02 -5.52 -18.33
C SER A 152 15.18 -5.10 -17.12
N GLY A 153 14.91 -3.80 -16.93
CA GLY A 153 14.09 -3.32 -15.80
C GLY A 153 12.70 -3.98 -15.76
N GLY A 154 12.07 -4.19 -16.91
CA GLY A 154 10.79 -4.90 -17.02
C GLY A 154 10.88 -6.38 -16.64
N MET A 155 11.96 -7.08 -17.03
CA MET A 155 12.18 -8.48 -16.61
C MET A 155 12.42 -8.58 -15.10
N ALA A 156 13.25 -7.71 -14.52
CA ALA A 156 13.49 -7.68 -13.08
C ALA A 156 12.20 -7.45 -12.28
N ARG A 157 11.31 -6.58 -12.80
CA ARG A 157 9.99 -6.34 -12.19
C ARG A 157 9.11 -7.59 -12.23
N LYS A 158 9.07 -8.28 -13.36
CA LYS A 158 8.33 -9.55 -13.53
C LYS A 158 8.87 -10.65 -12.60
N VAL A 159 10.20 -10.72 -12.41
CA VAL A 159 10.83 -11.64 -11.44
C VAL A 159 10.37 -11.32 -10.02
N LEU A 160 10.40 -10.05 -9.58
CA LEU A 160 9.93 -9.65 -8.26
C LEU A 160 8.46 -10.02 -8.01
N LEU A 161 7.60 -9.75 -8.99
CA LEU A 161 6.19 -10.12 -8.93
C LEU A 161 6.03 -11.64 -8.79
N SER A 162 6.75 -12.40 -9.62
CA SER A 162 6.73 -13.86 -9.57
C SER A 162 7.19 -14.39 -8.21
N THR A 163 8.24 -13.83 -7.64
CA THR A 163 8.77 -14.24 -6.32
C THR A 163 7.71 -14.14 -5.21
N ALA A 164 6.90 -13.08 -5.21
CA ALA A 164 5.84 -12.91 -4.22
C ALA A 164 4.69 -13.92 -4.40
N LEU A 165 4.44 -14.38 -5.63
CA LEU A 165 3.32 -15.27 -5.96
C LEU A 165 3.65 -16.77 -5.78
N ILE A 166 4.93 -17.16 -5.83
CA ILE A 166 5.35 -18.56 -5.71
C ILE A 166 5.00 -19.14 -4.33
N GLY A 167 5.08 -18.32 -3.26
CA GLY A 167 4.81 -18.72 -1.89
C GLY A 167 3.34 -18.97 -1.57
N ASP A 168 2.40 -18.61 -2.44
CA ASP A 168 0.94 -18.68 -2.20
C ASP A 168 0.49 -17.98 -0.90
N PRO A 169 0.82 -16.70 -0.71
CA PRO A 169 0.57 -16.00 0.53
C PRO A 169 -0.93 -15.87 0.84
N ASP A 170 -1.29 -15.79 2.12
CA ASP A 170 -2.65 -15.44 2.54
C ASP A 170 -2.87 -13.92 2.48
N LEU A 171 -1.81 -13.14 2.73
CA LEU A 171 -1.79 -11.68 2.57
C LEU A 171 -0.68 -11.26 1.61
N LEU A 172 -1.06 -10.64 0.50
CA LEU A 172 -0.12 -9.99 -0.41
C LEU A 172 -0.08 -8.48 -0.14
N ILE A 173 1.10 -7.94 0.07
CA ILE A 173 1.35 -6.49 0.10
C ILE A 173 1.99 -6.12 -1.23
N ALA A 174 1.29 -5.34 -2.05
CA ALA A 174 1.80 -4.88 -3.34
C ALA A 174 2.13 -3.38 -3.26
N ASP A 175 3.42 -3.05 -3.11
CA ASP A 175 3.89 -1.68 -3.01
C ASP A 175 4.33 -1.18 -4.40
N GLU A 176 3.50 -0.33 -5.01
CA GLU A 176 3.70 0.22 -6.36
C GLU A 176 4.01 -0.91 -7.39
N PRO A 177 3.09 -1.87 -7.61
CA PRO A 177 3.40 -3.04 -8.43
C PRO A 177 3.51 -2.76 -9.94
N THR A 178 2.98 -1.65 -10.43
CA THR A 178 2.81 -1.34 -11.85
C THR A 178 3.87 -0.44 -12.50
N PRO A 179 4.53 0.51 -11.81
CA PRO A 179 5.50 1.39 -12.45
C PRO A 179 6.63 0.64 -13.17
N GLY A 180 6.94 1.08 -14.39
CA GLY A 180 7.99 0.47 -15.22
C GLY A 180 7.60 -0.81 -15.98
N LEU A 181 6.34 -1.24 -15.88
CA LEU A 181 5.76 -2.30 -16.71
C LEU A 181 5.15 -1.73 -17.99
N ASP A 182 5.16 -2.51 -19.06
CA ASP A 182 4.36 -2.24 -20.26
C ASP A 182 2.86 -2.45 -19.99
N ALA A 183 1.98 -1.88 -20.83
CA ALA A 183 0.54 -1.91 -20.64
C ALA A 183 -0.05 -3.33 -20.50
N LYS A 184 0.50 -4.31 -21.24
CA LYS A 184 0.07 -5.70 -21.14
C LYS A 184 0.44 -6.31 -19.78
N SER A 185 1.66 -6.08 -19.32
CA SER A 185 2.13 -6.56 -18.02
C SER A 185 1.41 -5.89 -16.85
N VAL A 186 1.00 -4.62 -16.98
CA VAL A 186 0.13 -3.95 -16.01
C VAL A 186 -1.22 -4.68 -15.88
N GLU A 187 -1.86 -4.97 -17.02
CA GLU A 187 -3.16 -5.67 -17.02
C GLU A 187 -3.05 -7.09 -16.45
N GLU A 188 -1.98 -7.83 -16.81
CA GLU A 188 -1.68 -9.15 -16.23
C GLU A 188 -1.48 -9.06 -14.71
N THR A 189 -0.75 -8.05 -14.22
CA THR A 189 -0.54 -7.84 -12.78
C THR A 189 -1.85 -7.55 -12.05
N ILE A 190 -2.70 -6.69 -12.60
CA ILE A 190 -4.04 -6.40 -12.06
C ILE A 190 -4.87 -7.68 -11.98
N GLN A 191 -4.86 -8.48 -13.05
CA GLN A 191 -5.61 -9.74 -13.08
C GLN A 191 -5.08 -10.76 -12.07
N ASP A 192 -3.77 -10.84 -11.86
CA ASP A 192 -3.18 -11.74 -10.86
C ASP A 192 -3.54 -11.33 -9.44
N ILE A 193 -3.53 -10.03 -9.13
CA ILE A 193 -3.99 -9.51 -7.84
C ILE A 193 -5.46 -9.86 -7.61
N ARG A 194 -6.32 -9.71 -8.63
CA ARG A 194 -7.73 -10.10 -8.54
C ARG A 194 -7.92 -11.60 -8.34
N ASN A 195 -7.15 -12.40 -9.06
CA ASN A 195 -7.20 -13.86 -8.92
C ASN A 195 -6.84 -14.31 -7.49
N LEU A 196 -5.90 -13.65 -6.82
CA LEU A 196 -5.59 -13.93 -5.41
C LEU A 196 -6.83 -13.74 -4.52
N LYS A 197 -7.55 -12.64 -4.69
CA LYS A 197 -8.81 -12.39 -3.99
C LYS A 197 -9.82 -13.52 -4.24
N GLU A 198 -10.01 -13.94 -5.50
CA GLU A 198 -10.93 -15.03 -5.86
C GLU A 198 -10.56 -16.36 -5.20
N HIS A 199 -9.28 -16.56 -4.83
CA HIS A 199 -8.78 -17.71 -4.10
C HIS A 199 -8.74 -17.51 -2.57
N GLY A 200 -9.46 -16.52 -2.05
CA GLY A 200 -9.58 -16.32 -0.60
C GLY A 200 -8.50 -15.44 0.03
N LYS A 201 -7.54 -14.94 -0.77
CA LYS A 201 -6.40 -14.17 -0.26
C LYS A 201 -6.76 -12.70 -0.03
N GLY A 202 -6.16 -12.07 1.00
CA GLY A 202 -6.23 -10.61 1.21
C GLY A 202 -5.11 -9.89 0.48
N VAL A 203 -5.38 -8.66 0.01
CA VAL A 203 -4.37 -7.83 -0.66
C VAL A 203 -4.38 -6.41 -0.13
N LEU A 204 -3.20 -5.93 0.29
CA LEU A 204 -2.92 -4.52 0.53
C LEU A 204 -2.22 -3.96 -0.71
N LEU A 205 -2.93 -3.15 -1.50
CA LEU A 205 -2.38 -2.48 -2.67
C LEU A 205 -1.98 -1.06 -2.32
N ILE A 206 -0.70 -0.74 -2.35
CA ILE A 206 -0.17 0.62 -2.16
C ILE A 206 0.14 1.18 -3.54
N THR A 207 -0.48 2.32 -3.89
CA THR A 207 -0.24 2.97 -5.18
C THR A 207 -0.52 4.47 -5.14
N HIS A 208 0.03 5.20 -6.10
CA HIS A 208 -0.35 6.58 -6.40
C HIS A 208 -1.21 6.68 -7.67
N GLU A 209 -1.40 5.56 -8.37
CA GLU A 209 -2.18 5.49 -9.61
C GLU A 209 -3.65 5.17 -9.31
N ILE A 210 -4.50 6.21 -9.35
CA ILE A 210 -5.93 6.05 -9.04
C ILE A 210 -6.63 5.06 -9.99
N ASP A 211 -6.24 5.02 -11.27
CA ASP A 211 -6.84 4.12 -12.25
C ASP A 211 -6.55 2.65 -11.94
N VAL A 212 -5.36 2.35 -11.39
CA VAL A 212 -5.01 1.01 -10.90
C VAL A 212 -5.87 0.65 -9.69
N ALA A 213 -5.98 1.56 -8.71
CA ALA A 213 -6.81 1.35 -7.52
C ALA A 213 -8.28 1.10 -7.90
N LEU A 214 -8.86 1.93 -8.78
CA LEU A 214 -10.24 1.83 -9.24
C LEU A 214 -10.55 0.55 -10.02
N LYS A 215 -9.56 0.00 -10.72
CA LYS A 215 -9.72 -1.26 -11.47
C LYS A 215 -9.55 -2.49 -10.58
N THR A 216 -8.86 -2.37 -9.46
CA THR A 216 -8.36 -3.54 -8.72
C THR A 216 -9.01 -3.71 -7.36
N ALA A 217 -9.17 -2.62 -6.60
CA ALA A 217 -9.58 -2.64 -5.21
C ALA A 217 -11.09 -2.84 -5.00
N ASP A 218 -11.45 -3.29 -3.81
CA ASP A 218 -12.81 -3.27 -3.27
C ASP A 218 -13.06 -2.00 -2.46
N ARG A 219 -12.09 -1.64 -1.61
CA ARG A 219 -12.09 -0.41 -0.84
C ARG A 219 -10.82 0.39 -1.11
N ILE A 220 -10.94 1.71 -1.04
CA ILE A 220 -9.81 2.63 -1.20
C ILE A 220 -9.69 3.48 0.06
N ALA A 221 -8.50 3.47 0.65
CA ALA A 221 -8.08 4.35 1.73
C ALA A 221 -7.25 5.50 1.14
N ILE A 222 -7.73 6.72 1.27
CA ILE A 222 -7.03 7.92 0.82
C ILE A 222 -6.04 8.36 1.89
N PHE A 223 -4.76 8.37 1.53
CA PHE A 223 -3.66 8.77 2.39
C PHE A 223 -3.14 10.15 2.02
N TYR A 224 -3.19 11.09 2.97
CA TYR A 224 -2.78 12.48 2.79
C TYR A 224 -2.01 12.99 4.01
N SER A 225 -0.80 13.52 3.79
CA SER A 225 0.06 14.10 4.84
C SER A 225 0.18 13.26 6.11
N GLY A 226 0.40 11.95 5.95
CA GLY A 226 0.59 11.03 7.07
C GLY A 226 -0.69 10.45 7.67
N TYR A 227 -1.86 10.85 7.21
CA TYR A 227 -3.16 10.41 7.72
C TYR A 227 -3.98 9.65 6.67
N VAL A 228 -4.76 8.68 7.11
CA VAL A 228 -5.90 8.21 6.33
C VAL A 228 -7.05 9.18 6.57
N ILE A 229 -7.56 9.78 5.49
CA ILE A 229 -8.61 10.80 5.55
C ILE A 229 -9.98 10.32 5.12
N GLU A 230 -10.05 9.28 4.28
CA GLU A 230 -11.29 8.61 3.88
C GLU A 230 -11.02 7.17 3.50
N ILE A 231 -11.86 6.22 3.96
CA ILE A 231 -11.92 4.84 3.46
C ILE A 231 -13.34 4.60 3.00
N ASN A 232 -13.48 4.16 1.75
CA ASN A 232 -14.78 4.00 1.13
C ASN A 232 -14.74 2.87 0.09
N ASP A 233 -15.89 2.34 -0.28
CA ASP A 233 -16.03 1.37 -1.37
C ASP A 233 -15.58 1.97 -2.69
N VAL A 234 -14.90 1.18 -3.52
CA VAL A 234 -14.37 1.63 -4.82
C VAL A 234 -15.43 2.23 -5.73
N GLU A 235 -16.65 1.73 -5.66
CA GLU A 235 -17.79 2.23 -6.47
C GLU A 235 -18.07 3.73 -6.24
N ASN A 236 -17.87 4.20 -4.98
CA ASN A 236 -18.11 5.60 -4.63
C ASN A 236 -17.04 6.55 -5.23
N PHE A 237 -15.85 6.05 -5.54
CA PHE A 237 -14.79 6.85 -6.19
C PHE A 237 -15.00 7.07 -7.69
N LYS A 238 -16.07 6.53 -8.27
CA LYS A 238 -16.43 6.80 -9.68
C LYS A 238 -16.99 8.19 -9.89
N ASP A 239 -17.59 8.77 -8.85
CA ASP A 239 -18.20 10.10 -8.87
C ASP A 239 -17.77 10.91 -7.64
N ALA A 240 -17.39 12.19 -7.85
CA ALA A 240 -16.98 13.08 -6.78
C ALA A 240 -18.11 13.39 -5.77
N ASP A 241 -19.38 13.24 -6.16
CA ASP A 241 -20.51 13.49 -5.28
C ASP A 241 -20.73 12.38 -4.26
N ASN A 242 -20.20 11.17 -4.52
CA ASN A 242 -20.31 10.01 -3.65
C ASN A 242 -19.21 9.90 -2.59
N VAL A 243 -18.12 10.65 -2.72
CA VAL A 243 -17.06 10.71 -1.72
C VAL A 243 -17.28 11.88 -0.78
N LEU A 244 -16.79 11.78 0.46
CA LEU A 244 -17.17 12.71 1.52
C LEU A 244 -16.10 13.77 1.81
N HIS A 245 -14.81 13.39 1.83
CA HIS A 245 -13.74 14.32 2.19
C HIS A 245 -13.44 15.31 1.06
N PRO A 246 -13.32 16.63 1.32
CA PRO A 246 -13.06 17.65 0.29
C PRO A 246 -11.81 17.37 -0.55
N TYR A 247 -10.73 16.82 0.03
CA TYR A 247 -9.56 16.40 -0.72
C TYR A 247 -9.88 15.26 -1.68
N THR A 248 -10.65 14.26 -1.24
CA THR A 248 -11.05 13.13 -2.10
C THR A 248 -11.89 13.62 -3.28
N LYS A 249 -12.83 14.54 -3.03
CA LYS A 249 -13.62 15.21 -4.10
C LYS A 249 -12.70 15.93 -5.09
N ALA A 250 -11.73 16.71 -4.60
CA ALA A 250 -10.77 17.41 -5.44
C ALA A 250 -9.94 16.44 -6.27
N LEU A 251 -9.47 15.34 -5.68
CA LEU A 251 -8.71 14.29 -6.36
C LEU A 251 -9.51 13.65 -7.50
N ILE A 252 -10.77 13.28 -7.25
CA ILE A 252 -11.65 12.68 -8.27
C ILE A 252 -11.96 13.68 -9.38
N ASN A 253 -12.25 14.94 -9.04
CA ASN A 253 -12.52 16.00 -10.03
C ASN A 253 -11.30 16.33 -10.91
N ALA A 254 -10.09 16.12 -10.43
CA ALA A 254 -8.85 16.32 -11.20
C ALA A 254 -8.61 15.23 -12.25
N LEU A 255 -9.38 14.14 -12.24
CA LEU A 255 -9.20 13.07 -13.24
C LEU A 255 -9.63 13.55 -14.64
N PRO A 256 -8.91 13.14 -15.70
CA PRO A 256 -9.24 13.52 -17.09
C PRO A 256 -10.70 13.23 -17.47
N ARG A 257 -11.24 12.08 -17.03
CA ARG A 257 -12.63 11.67 -17.27
C ARG A 257 -13.68 12.58 -16.62
N ASN A 258 -13.29 13.32 -15.55
CA ASN A 258 -14.17 14.23 -14.80
C ASN A 258 -13.95 15.70 -15.15
N GLY A 259 -13.30 15.98 -16.29
CA GLY A 259 -13.14 17.34 -16.85
C GLY A 259 -11.89 18.06 -16.37
N PHE A 260 -10.96 17.37 -15.71
CA PHE A 260 -9.62 17.88 -15.31
C PHE A 260 -9.70 19.19 -14.53
N LYS A 261 -10.58 19.24 -13.52
CA LYS A 261 -10.74 20.42 -12.65
C LYS A 261 -9.60 20.43 -11.63
N LEU A 262 -8.57 21.22 -11.91
CA LEU A 262 -7.45 21.39 -10.98
C LEU A 262 -7.89 22.27 -9.79
N THR A 263 -7.58 21.79 -8.59
CA THR A 263 -7.60 22.62 -7.37
C THR A 263 -6.18 23.06 -7.07
N GLU A 264 -5.98 24.37 -6.86
CA GLU A 264 -4.72 24.88 -6.34
C GLU A 264 -4.58 24.41 -4.88
N GLY A 265 -3.42 23.87 -4.54
CA GLY A 265 -3.13 23.46 -3.16
C GLY A 265 -1.74 22.83 -3.05
N VAL A 266 -1.08 23.14 -1.96
CA VAL A 266 0.22 22.59 -1.61
C VAL A 266 0.02 21.62 -0.45
N GLN A 267 0.57 20.41 -0.57
CA GLN A 267 0.59 19.48 0.56
C GLN A 267 1.50 20.08 1.65
N PRO A 268 1.03 20.15 2.92
CA PRO A 268 1.85 20.67 4.01
C PRO A 268 3.13 19.83 4.17
N LEU A 269 4.25 20.53 4.36
CA LEU A 269 5.55 19.92 4.65
C LEU A 269 5.78 19.94 6.16
N GLY A 270 6.01 18.76 6.76
CA GLY A 270 6.30 18.60 8.18
C GLY A 270 5.08 18.32 9.05
N GLU A 271 5.23 18.55 10.36
CA GLU A 271 4.17 18.32 11.33
C GLU A 271 3.03 19.34 11.16
N VAL A 272 1.81 18.80 11.15
CA VAL A 272 0.59 19.62 11.11
C VAL A 272 -0.03 19.68 12.51
N THR A 273 -0.47 20.86 12.92
CA THR A 273 -1.13 21.10 14.23
C THR A 273 -2.65 20.92 14.17
N GLY A 274 -3.21 20.95 12.95
CA GLY A 274 -4.63 20.83 12.67
C GLY A 274 -4.91 19.91 11.50
N CYS A 275 -6.11 20.03 10.93
CA CYS A 275 -6.50 19.24 9.75
C CYS A 275 -5.48 19.42 8.62
N PRO A 276 -4.87 18.34 8.10
CA PRO A 276 -3.81 18.46 7.10
C PRO A 276 -4.27 19.11 5.77
N TYR A 277 -5.57 19.16 5.53
CA TYR A 277 -6.15 19.81 4.33
C TYR A 277 -6.70 21.23 4.60
N TYR A 278 -6.53 21.78 5.81
CA TYR A 278 -7.14 23.04 6.25
C TYR A 278 -6.92 24.19 5.26
N GLU A 279 -5.68 24.45 4.83
CA GLU A 279 -5.34 25.58 3.96
C GLU A 279 -6.02 25.53 2.58
N ASN A 280 -6.38 24.33 2.10
CA ASN A 280 -6.96 24.10 0.77
C ASN A 280 -8.44 23.71 0.83
N CYS A 281 -9.01 23.63 2.05
CA CYS A 281 -10.37 23.12 2.24
C CYS A 281 -11.43 24.20 2.00
N PRO A 282 -12.33 24.05 1.02
CA PRO A 282 -13.37 25.05 0.73
C PRO A 282 -14.45 25.13 1.81
N ILE A 283 -14.53 24.16 2.70
CA ILE A 283 -15.55 24.06 3.77
C ILE A 283 -14.92 24.00 5.16
N CYS A 284 -13.70 24.54 5.32
CA CYS A 284 -13.01 24.51 6.61
C CYS A 284 -13.80 25.26 7.70
N LEU A 285 -13.69 24.76 8.93
CA LEU A 285 -14.18 25.40 10.16
C LEU A 285 -12.98 25.95 10.93
N ASP A 286 -13.21 26.95 11.77
CA ASP A 286 -12.14 27.55 12.61
C ASP A 286 -11.38 26.49 13.44
N LYS A 287 -12.10 25.48 13.93
CA LYS A 287 -11.48 24.39 14.68
C LYS A 287 -10.51 23.53 13.88
N CYS A 288 -10.62 23.51 12.54
CA CYS A 288 -9.72 22.72 11.67
C CYS A 288 -8.28 23.22 11.70
N GLU A 289 -8.05 24.51 12.01
CA GLU A 289 -6.73 25.11 12.05
C GLU A 289 -5.82 24.48 13.11
N ASN A 290 -6.39 24.16 14.27
CA ASN A 290 -5.62 23.73 15.45
C ASN A 290 -6.02 22.35 15.98
N ASN A 291 -6.91 21.64 15.29
CA ASN A 291 -7.37 20.32 15.71
C ASN A 291 -7.39 19.35 14.53
N ILE A 292 -6.90 18.14 14.76
CA ILE A 292 -6.96 17.04 13.80
C ILE A 292 -8.26 16.29 14.05
N PRO A 293 -9.14 16.10 13.02
CA PRO A 293 -10.33 15.27 13.18
C PRO A 293 -9.95 13.83 13.49
N GLU A 294 -10.74 13.13 14.26
CA GLU A 294 -10.64 11.67 14.42
C GLU A 294 -11.19 10.97 13.16
N LEU A 295 -10.73 9.74 12.91
CA LEU A 295 -11.28 8.90 11.85
C LEU A 295 -12.52 8.21 12.40
N GLU A 296 -13.70 8.61 11.93
CA GLU A 296 -15.00 8.12 12.40
C GLU A 296 -15.78 7.44 11.29
N GLU A 297 -16.64 6.49 11.65
CA GLU A 297 -17.53 5.82 10.70
C GLU A 297 -18.86 6.57 10.56
N HIS A 298 -19.24 6.84 9.30
CA HIS A 298 -20.53 7.44 8.96
C HIS A 298 -21.11 6.71 7.73
N ASP A 299 -22.24 6.03 7.94
CA ASP A 299 -22.98 5.30 6.90
C ASP A 299 -22.08 4.30 6.09
N GLY A 300 -21.17 3.63 6.79
CA GLY A 300 -20.22 2.65 6.20
C GLY A 300 -18.95 3.27 5.61
N VAL A 301 -18.79 4.60 5.67
CA VAL A 301 -17.59 5.32 5.22
C VAL A 301 -16.78 5.76 6.43
N MET A 302 -15.49 5.41 6.47
CA MET A 302 -14.56 5.97 7.45
C MET A 302 -14.06 7.33 6.98
N ILE A 303 -14.26 8.39 7.77
CA ILE A 303 -13.88 9.75 7.37
C ILE A 303 -13.23 10.53 8.51
N ARG A 304 -12.18 11.29 8.17
CA ARG A 304 -11.44 12.20 9.04
C ARG A 304 -11.78 13.65 8.69
N CYS A 305 -12.97 14.11 9.03
CA CYS A 305 -13.43 15.47 8.71
C CYS A 305 -14.45 15.98 9.73
N PHE A 306 -14.28 17.22 10.20
CA PHE A 306 -15.26 17.87 11.10
C PHE A 306 -16.54 18.35 10.41
N ASN A 307 -16.51 18.55 9.09
CA ASN A 307 -17.60 19.19 8.32
C ASN A 307 -17.98 18.42 7.05
N PHE A 308 -17.91 17.08 7.08
CA PHE A 308 -18.19 16.28 5.88
C PHE A 308 -19.62 16.43 5.36
N LYS A 309 -20.61 16.75 6.21
CA LYS A 309 -22.00 17.01 5.81
C LYS A 309 -22.15 18.30 5.01
N GLY A 310 -21.37 19.35 5.33
CA GLY A 310 -21.36 20.61 4.57
C GLY A 310 -20.76 20.49 3.17
N ALA A 311 -20.09 19.37 2.87
CA ALA A 311 -19.60 19.08 1.53
C ALA A 311 -20.72 18.72 0.54
N ASN A 312 -21.89 18.32 1.02
CA ASN A 312 -23.05 17.95 0.20
C ASN A 312 -24.13 19.06 0.14
N ASP A 313 -24.09 20.05 1.05
CA ASP A 313 -25.07 21.13 1.15
C ASP A 313 -24.72 22.38 0.32
N GLY A 314 -23.60 22.36 -0.40
CA GLY A 314 -23.03 23.50 -1.14
C GLY A 314 -23.09 23.40 -2.67
N ALA A 315 -24.04 22.64 -3.25
CA ALA A 315 -24.27 22.55 -4.70
C ALA A 315 -25.53 23.28 -5.12
#